data_18523cc2a4e2ebb56facb6a72872c24d
#
_entry.id   18523cc2a4e2ebb56facb6a72872c24d
#
_cell.length_a   1.000
_cell.length_b   1.000
_cell.length_c   1.000
_cell.angle_alpha   90.00
_cell.angle_beta   90.00
_cell.angle_gamma   90.00
#
_symmetry.space_group_name_H-M   'P 1'
#
loop_
_entity.id
_entity.type
_entity.pdbx_description
1 polymer ?
#
loop_
_entity_poly.entity_id
_entity_poly.type
_entity_poly.pdbx_seq_one_letter_code
_entity_poly.pdbx_strand_id
1 'polypeptide(L)'
;KTIEQTMEKLTDGARRLAAQLTTTASFDSLWSVLTDYDRLNLFIPNLLSSKKIFRNETNLHVRQVGSQDFLGLKFSAEVLLDLYEEKENGLIKFNLIKGDFRKFEGYWKIQSISNTGKNSLIYDLTVKGCQWMPIGMIEKRLKRDLSDNLIAVERQAKLVS
;
A
#
# COMPACT_ATOMS: atom_id res chain seq x y z
N LYS A 1 -13.00 2.02 -14.51
CA LYS A 1 -12.93 0.91 -13.54
C LYS A 1 -13.34 1.39 -12.16
N THR A 2 -14.21 0.63 -11.54
CA THR A 2 -14.79 1.02 -10.24
C THR A 2 -13.87 0.57 -9.09
N ILE A 3 -13.56 1.50 -8.21
CA ILE A 3 -12.83 1.23 -6.98
C ILE A 3 -13.75 1.55 -5.82
N GLU A 4 -13.93 0.58 -4.93
CA GLU A 4 -14.66 0.80 -3.70
C GLU A 4 -13.67 1.29 -2.65
N GLN A 5 -14.05 2.33 -1.91
CA GLN A 5 -13.16 2.97 -0.96
C GLN A 5 -13.92 3.37 0.29
N THR A 6 -13.30 3.15 1.45
CA THR A 6 -13.84 3.56 2.74
C THR A 6 -12.79 4.31 3.54
N MET A 7 -13.25 5.15 4.48
CA MET A 7 -12.37 5.82 5.43
C MET A 7 -13.06 5.91 6.78
N GLU A 8 -12.30 5.63 7.83
CA GLU A 8 -12.76 5.67 9.21
C GLU A 8 -11.80 6.49 10.05
N LYS A 9 -12.35 7.40 10.85
CA LYS A 9 -11.57 8.15 11.85
C LYS A 9 -11.58 7.34 13.14
N LEU A 10 -10.39 7.02 13.65
CA LEU A 10 -10.25 6.25 14.86
C LEU A 10 -10.16 7.17 16.08
N THR A 11 -10.41 6.63 17.27
CA THR A 11 -10.48 7.41 18.52
C THR A 11 -9.16 8.07 18.89
N ASP A 12 -8.02 7.50 18.44
CA ASP A 12 -6.69 8.05 18.74
C ASP A 12 -6.23 9.08 17.68
N GLY A 13 -7.12 9.46 16.77
CA GLY A 13 -6.81 10.39 15.69
C GLY A 13 -6.22 9.77 14.45
N ALA A 14 -6.00 8.46 14.45
CA ALA A 14 -5.56 7.76 13.24
C ALA A 14 -6.69 7.69 12.21
N ARG A 15 -6.33 7.41 10.96
CA ARG A 15 -7.28 7.16 9.88
C ARG A 15 -7.07 5.76 9.36
N ARG A 16 -8.15 5.01 9.18
CA ARG A 16 -8.13 3.75 8.48
C ARG A 16 -8.77 3.94 7.11
N LEU A 17 -8.01 3.67 6.07
CA LEU A 17 -8.46 3.78 4.68
C LEU A 17 -8.37 2.41 4.06
N ALA A 18 -9.39 2.02 3.33
CA ALA A 18 -9.39 0.75 2.61
C ALA A 18 -9.93 0.98 1.21
N ALA A 19 -9.34 0.29 0.25
CA ALA A 19 -9.78 0.36 -1.13
C ALA A 19 -9.66 -1.02 -1.76
N GLN A 20 -10.55 -1.32 -2.71
CA GLN A 20 -10.49 -2.58 -3.44
C GLN A 20 -10.94 -2.38 -4.87
N LEU A 21 -10.40 -3.22 -5.75
CA LEU A 21 -10.85 -3.31 -7.13
C LEU A 21 -10.93 -4.77 -7.55
N THR A 22 -11.80 -5.03 -8.51
CA THR A 22 -11.91 -6.34 -9.16
C THR A 22 -11.05 -6.33 -10.41
N THR A 23 -10.25 -7.36 -10.60
CA THR A 23 -9.31 -7.43 -11.71
C THR A 23 -9.30 -8.81 -12.37
N THR A 24 -9.00 -8.83 -13.66
CA THR A 24 -8.77 -10.06 -14.41
C THR A 24 -7.31 -10.53 -14.33
N ALA A 25 -6.43 -9.74 -13.71
CA ALA A 25 -5.03 -10.14 -13.51
C ALA A 25 -4.97 -11.39 -12.63
N SER A 26 -4.03 -12.30 -12.93
CA SER A 26 -3.88 -13.55 -12.21
C SER A 26 -3.32 -13.32 -10.81
N PHE A 27 -3.57 -14.26 -9.91
CA PHE A 27 -2.97 -14.26 -8.58
C PHE A 27 -1.45 -14.15 -8.66
N ASP A 28 -0.83 -15.00 -9.48
CA ASP A 28 0.63 -15.05 -9.57
C ASP A 28 1.22 -13.74 -10.05
N SER A 29 0.60 -13.11 -11.06
CA SER A 29 1.08 -11.81 -11.54
C SER A 29 0.94 -10.71 -10.50
N LEU A 30 -0.20 -10.66 -9.79
CA LEU A 30 -0.41 -9.69 -8.72
C LEU A 30 0.58 -9.90 -7.57
N TRP A 31 0.77 -11.15 -7.14
CA TRP A 31 1.71 -11.47 -6.07
C TRP A 31 3.13 -11.09 -6.45
N SER A 32 3.54 -11.43 -7.67
CA SER A 32 4.87 -11.11 -8.18
C SER A 32 5.14 -9.60 -8.16
N VAL A 33 4.15 -8.80 -8.56
CA VAL A 33 4.28 -7.33 -8.55
C VAL A 33 4.37 -6.80 -7.13
N LEU A 34 3.47 -7.24 -6.24
CA LEU A 34 3.43 -6.75 -4.87
C LEU A 34 4.69 -7.09 -4.08
N THR A 35 5.33 -8.22 -4.36
CA THR A 35 6.51 -8.67 -3.63
C THR A 35 7.84 -8.28 -4.27
N ASP A 36 7.80 -7.55 -5.38
CA ASP A 36 9.00 -7.04 -6.03
C ASP A 36 9.39 -5.69 -5.40
N TYR A 37 9.75 -5.73 -4.13
CA TYR A 37 9.91 -4.55 -3.28
C TYR A 37 10.92 -3.53 -3.80
N ASP A 38 12.02 -4.01 -4.37
CA ASP A 38 13.09 -3.11 -4.86
C ASP A 38 12.68 -2.34 -6.12
N ARG A 39 11.54 -2.66 -6.72
CA ARG A 39 11.08 -2.07 -7.97
C ARG A 39 9.72 -1.39 -7.88
N LEU A 40 9.09 -1.38 -6.71
CA LEU A 40 7.78 -0.77 -6.54
C LEU A 40 7.76 0.70 -6.93
N ASN A 41 8.85 1.42 -6.67
CA ASN A 41 8.94 2.84 -7.00
C ASN A 41 8.98 3.11 -8.51
N LEU A 42 9.18 2.09 -9.34
CA LEU A 42 9.21 2.28 -10.80
C LEU A 42 7.81 2.49 -11.37
N PHE A 43 6.76 2.04 -10.68
CA PHE A 43 5.40 2.15 -11.21
C PHE A 43 4.36 2.68 -10.22
N ILE A 44 4.62 2.65 -8.91
CA ILE A 44 3.68 3.20 -7.93
C ILE A 44 3.86 4.71 -7.84
N PRO A 45 2.80 5.50 -8.10
CA PRO A 45 2.89 6.96 -8.04
C PRO A 45 3.29 7.46 -6.65
N ASN A 46 4.09 8.51 -6.61
CA ASN A 46 4.53 9.19 -5.39
C ASN A 46 5.39 8.33 -4.45
N LEU A 47 5.81 7.16 -4.88
CA LEU A 47 6.78 6.35 -4.17
C LEU A 47 8.16 6.60 -4.79
N LEU A 48 9.01 7.35 -4.07
CA LEU A 48 10.32 7.77 -4.57
C LEU A 48 11.35 6.67 -4.51
N SER A 49 11.30 5.84 -3.47
CA SER A 49 12.19 4.70 -3.35
C SER A 49 11.54 3.58 -2.56
N SER A 50 11.98 2.36 -2.82
CA SER A 50 11.55 1.16 -2.12
C SER A 50 12.71 0.18 -2.13
N LYS A 51 13.15 -0.25 -0.95
CA LYS A 51 14.33 -1.10 -0.81
C LYS A 51 14.11 -2.17 0.25
N LYS A 52 14.34 -3.41 -0.14
CA LYS A 52 14.40 -4.51 0.79
C LYS A 52 15.73 -4.42 1.55
N ILE A 53 15.65 -4.28 2.88
CA ILE A 53 16.82 -4.07 3.74
C ILE A 53 17.27 -5.37 4.38
N PHE A 54 16.32 -6.21 4.77
CA PHE A 54 16.58 -7.43 5.51
C PHE A 54 15.51 -8.46 5.19
N ARG A 55 15.88 -9.73 5.14
CA ARG A 55 14.93 -10.83 4.99
C ARG A 55 15.41 -12.05 5.76
N ASN A 56 14.49 -12.68 6.52
CA ASN A 56 14.66 -14.02 7.04
C ASN A 56 13.47 -14.89 6.58
N GLU A 57 13.25 -16.05 7.17
CA GLU A 57 12.23 -17.00 6.71
C GLU A 57 10.80 -16.46 6.84
N THR A 58 10.52 -15.66 7.85
CA THR A 58 9.15 -15.22 8.18
C THR A 58 8.92 -13.74 7.96
N ASN A 59 9.95 -12.92 8.09
CA ASN A 59 9.82 -11.46 8.04
C ASN A 59 10.79 -10.85 7.06
N LEU A 60 10.43 -9.68 6.58
CA LEU A 60 11.35 -8.86 5.83
C LEU A 60 11.14 -7.39 6.19
N HIS A 61 12.20 -6.61 6.06
CA HIS A 61 12.16 -5.17 6.31
C HIS A 61 12.32 -4.44 4.99
N VAL A 62 11.45 -3.47 4.76
CA VAL A 62 11.46 -2.66 3.55
C VAL A 62 11.45 -1.20 3.95
N ARG A 63 12.38 -0.42 3.37
CA ARG A 63 12.39 1.04 3.53
C ARG A 63 11.72 1.68 2.33
N GLN A 64 10.79 2.58 2.59
CA GLN A 64 10.08 3.31 1.54
C GLN A 64 10.10 4.80 1.83
N VAL A 65 10.22 5.60 0.76
CA VAL A 65 10.11 7.05 0.82
C VAL A 65 8.99 7.46 -0.12
N GLY A 66 7.99 8.13 0.41
CA GLY A 66 6.87 8.66 -0.35
C GLY A 66 6.93 10.17 -0.46
N SER A 67 6.22 10.73 -1.42
CA SER A 67 6.16 12.16 -1.66
C SER A 67 4.72 12.62 -1.85
N GLN A 68 4.36 13.77 -1.27
CA GLN A 68 3.04 14.37 -1.41
C GLN A 68 3.19 15.88 -1.64
N ASP A 69 2.34 16.42 -2.51
CA ASP A 69 2.24 17.87 -2.72
C ASP A 69 1.05 18.40 -1.93
N PHE A 70 1.27 19.48 -1.18
CA PHE A 70 0.22 20.15 -0.44
C PHE A 70 0.49 21.66 -0.46
N LEU A 71 -0.48 22.43 -0.94
CA LEU A 71 -0.39 23.89 -1.04
C LEU A 71 0.89 24.38 -1.74
N GLY A 72 1.30 23.70 -2.83
CA GLY A 72 2.48 24.06 -3.59
C GLY A 72 3.81 23.62 -2.97
N LEU A 73 3.77 22.99 -1.80
CA LEU A 73 4.95 22.45 -1.13
C LEU A 73 5.00 20.95 -1.30
N LYS A 74 6.21 20.41 -1.45
CA LYS A 74 6.41 18.97 -1.57
C LYS A 74 6.89 18.42 -0.23
N PHE A 75 6.15 17.43 0.29
CA PHE A 75 6.50 16.74 1.51
C PHE A 75 6.98 15.34 1.17
N SER A 76 8.02 14.88 1.84
CA SER A 76 8.44 13.49 1.73
C SER A 76 8.41 12.86 3.11
N ALA A 77 8.11 11.56 3.14
CA ALA A 77 8.03 10.79 4.38
C ALA A 77 8.72 9.46 4.16
N GLU A 78 9.50 9.04 5.14
CA GLU A 78 10.22 7.77 5.12
C GLU A 78 9.61 6.83 6.15
N VAL A 79 9.49 5.56 5.78
CA VAL A 79 9.04 4.49 6.67
C VAL A 79 9.97 3.30 6.52
N LEU A 80 10.28 2.65 7.63
CA LEU A 80 10.88 1.33 7.67
C LEU A 80 9.80 0.38 8.16
N LEU A 81 9.42 -0.57 7.31
CA LEU A 81 8.31 -1.48 7.57
C LEU A 81 8.79 -2.88 7.84
N ASP A 82 8.11 -3.55 8.77
CA ASP A 82 8.21 -4.99 8.97
C ASP A 82 7.06 -5.62 8.18
N LEU A 83 7.40 -6.49 7.24
CA LEU A 83 6.42 -7.15 6.39
C LEU A 83 6.36 -8.64 6.69
N TYR A 84 5.14 -9.18 6.64
CA TYR A 84 4.88 -10.59 6.81
C TYR A 84 4.06 -11.09 5.62
N GLU A 85 4.62 -12.04 4.87
CA GLU A 85 3.99 -12.61 3.67
C GLU A 85 3.32 -13.94 3.99
N GLU A 86 2.05 -14.08 3.62
CA GLU A 86 1.30 -15.33 3.65
C GLU A 86 0.77 -15.60 2.25
N LYS A 87 1.60 -16.20 1.40
CA LYS A 87 1.24 -16.39 -0.02
C LYS A 87 -0.03 -17.22 -0.20
N GLU A 88 -0.21 -18.26 0.61
CA GLU A 88 -1.38 -19.13 0.49
C GLU A 88 -2.69 -18.36 0.69
N ASN A 89 -2.67 -17.30 1.49
CA ASN A 89 -3.83 -16.47 1.77
C ASN A 89 -3.84 -15.19 0.95
N GLY A 90 -2.86 -15.00 0.06
CA GLY A 90 -2.73 -13.79 -0.73
C GLY A 90 -2.52 -12.55 0.11
N LEU A 91 -1.86 -12.67 1.25
CA LEU A 91 -1.82 -11.64 2.28
C LEU A 91 -0.39 -11.14 2.51
N ILE A 92 -0.22 -9.82 2.53
CA ILE A 92 1.03 -9.16 2.93
C ILE A 92 0.65 -8.15 4.01
N LYS A 93 1.04 -8.42 5.25
CA LYS A 93 0.83 -7.50 6.37
C LYS A 93 2.06 -6.63 6.54
N PHE A 94 1.85 -5.39 6.95
CA PHE A 94 2.96 -4.49 7.25
C PHE A 94 2.67 -3.66 8.50
N ASN A 95 3.72 -3.35 9.25
CA ASN A 95 3.65 -2.40 10.35
C ASN A 95 4.96 -1.63 10.45
N LEU A 96 4.85 -0.45 11.06
CA LEU A 96 5.96 0.49 11.14
C LEU A 96 6.96 0.05 12.20
N ILE A 97 8.24 -0.05 11.81
CA ILE A 97 9.34 -0.20 12.75
C ILE A 97 9.77 1.19 13.23
N LYS A 98 10.00 2.10 12.27
CA LYS A 98 10.31 3.51 12.57
C LYS A 98 10.07 4.34 11.31
N GLY A 99 9.91 5.64 11.48
CA GLY A 99 9.71 6.56 10.36
C GLY A 99 8.94 7.80 10.75
N ASP A 100 8.47 8.52 9.73
CA ASP A 100 7.90 9.85 9.86
C ASP A 100 6.42 9.85 10.28
N PHE A 101 5.83 8.70 10.49
CA PHE A 101 4.47 8.57 11.02
C PHE A 101 4.50 8.00 12.42
N ARG A 102 3.44 8.26 13.19
CA ARG A 102 3.25 7.62 14.50
C ARG A 102 2.70 6.21 14.36
N LYS A 103 1.93 5.99 13.30
CA LYS A 103 1.37 4.68 12.98
C LYS A 103 1.29 4.54 11.47
N PHE A 104 1.70 3.40 10.96
CA PHE A 104 1.60 3.09 9.53
C PHE A 104 1.57 1.57 9.42
N GLU A 105 0.36 1.01 9.29
CA GLU A 105 0.18 -0.43 9.31
C GLU A 105 -1.02 -0.83 8.48
N GLY A 106 -1.06 -2.07 8.05
CA GLY A 106 -2.17 -2.57 7.28
C GLY A 106 -1.82 -3.82 6.52
N TYR A 107 -2.47 -3.99 5.36
CA TYR A 107 -2.22 -5.17 4.55
C TYR A 107 -2.64 -4.96 3.10
N TRP A 108 -2.03 -5.74 2.22
CA TRP A 108 -2.49 -6.01 0.87
C TRP A 108 -3.06 -7.41 0.84
N LYS A 109 -4.13 -7.61 0.10
CA LYS A 109 -4.75 -8.93 -0.02
C LYS A 109 -5.23 -9.16 -1.46
N ILE A 110 -4.96 -10.36 -1.95
CA ILE A 110 -5.49 -10.86 -3.23
C ILE A 110 -6.48 -11.97 -2.88
N GLN A 111 -7.72 -11.80 -3.30
CA GLN A 111 -8.78 -12.76 -2.98
C GLN A 111 -9.51 -13.18 -4.23
N SER A 112 -9.59 -14.48 -4.46
CA SER A 112 -10.33 -15.03 -5.57
C SER A 112 -11.84 -14.79 -5.40
N ILE A 113 -12.50 -14.37 -6.47
CA ILE A 113 -13.95 -14.18 -6.48
C ILE A 113 -14.57 -15.43 -7.11
N SER A 114 -15.38 -16.15 -6.32
CA SER A 114 -15.96 -17.43 -6.72
C SER A 114 -16.70 -17.37 -8.05
N ASN A 115 -16.41 -18.35 -8.91
CA ASN A 115 -17.08 -18.57 -10.20
C ASN A 115 -16.93 -17.45 -11.23
N THR A 116 -15.95 -16.57 -11.08
CA THR A 116 -15.75 -15.46 -12.03
C THR A 116 -14.43 -15.49 -12.77
N GLY A 117 -13.46 -16.25 -12.26
CA GLY A 117 -12.08 -16.20 -12.78
C GLY A 117 -11.37 -14.88 -12.48
N LYS A 118 -11.97 -14.03 -11.66
CA LYS A 118 -11.40 -12.73 -11.32
C LYS A 118 -10.91 -12.72 -9.88
N ASN A 119 -10.06 -11.75 -9.56
CA ASN A 119 -9.56 -11.52 -8.22
C ASN A 119 -10.00 -10.16 -7.71
N SER A 120 -10.13 -10.06 -6.40
CA SER A 120 -10.25 -8.78 -5.71
C SER A 120 -8.86 -8.41 -5.17
N LEU A 121 -8.41 -7.20 -5.46
CA LEU A 121 -7.18 -6.64 -4.90
C LEU A 121 -7.56 -5.61 -3.85
N ILE A 122 -7.10 -5.80 -2.63
CA ILE A 122 -7.48 -5.00 -1.47
C ILE A 122 -6.23 -4.37 -0.86
N TYR A 123 -6.32 -3.08 -0.53
CA TYR A 123 -5.30 -2.35 0.22
C TYR A 123 -5.96 -1.68 1.42
N ASP A 124 -5.51 -2.03 2.61
CA ASP A 124 -6.04 -1.51 3.88
C ASP A 124 -4.90 -0.85 4.64
N LEU A 125 -5.03 0.45 4.96
CA LEU A 125 -4.00 1.25 5.59
C LEU A 125 -4.56 1.98 6.79
N THR A 126 -3.92 1.79 7.95
CA THR A 126 -4.16 2.61 9.13
C THR A 126 -2.94 3.50 9.33
N VAL A 127 -3.16 4.81 9.36
CA VAL A 127 -2.08 5.79 9.42
C VAL A 127 -2.40 6.87 10.44
N LYS A 128 -1.38 7.26 11.21
CA LYS A 128 -1.44 8.39 12.13
C LYS A 128 -0.27 9.29 11.83
N GLY A 129 -0.54 10.58 11.60
CA GLY A 129 0.48 11.56 11.29
C GLY A 129 1.30 11.97 12.49
N CYS A 130 2.17 12.92 12.30
CA CYS A 130 3.00 13.52 13.34
C CYS A 130 2.72 15.02 13.39
N GLN A 131 3.41 15.74 14.31
CA GLN A 131 3.14 17.17 14.49
C GLN A 131 3.38 18.00 13.23
N TRP A 132 4.45 17.70 12.48
CA TRP A 132 4.78 18.45 11.27
C TRP A 132 3.97 17.99 10.04
N MET A 133 3.28 16.86 10.14
CA MET A 133 2.44 16.34 9.05
C MET A 133 1.15 15.76 9.64
N PRO A 134 0.20 16.62 10.06
CA PRO A 134 -1.06 16.14 10.60
C PRO A 134 -1.87 15.43 9.53
N ILE A 135 -2.40 14.26 9.89
CA ILE A 135 -3.06 13.38 8.92
C ILE A 135 -4.29 14.05 8.27
N GLY A 136 -4.98 14.91 8.99
CA GLY A 136 -6.14 15.62 8.46
C GLY A 136 -5.82 16.52 7.27
N MET A 137 -4.58 16.99 7.18
CA MET A 137 -4.13 17.85 6.08
C MET A 137 -3.90 17.08 4.78
N ILE A 138 -3.54 15.80 4.86
CA ILE A 138 -3.20 14.99 3.70
C ILE A 138 -4.22 13.89 3.43
N GLU A 139 -5.35 13.89 4.16
CA GLU A 139 -6.36 12.83 4.08
C GLU A 139 -6.88 12.61 2.66
N LYS A 140 -7.19 13.66 1.93
CA LYS A 140 -7.68 13.57 0.55
C LYS A 140 -6.62 12.95 -0.36
N ARG A 141 -5.35 13.30 -0.14
CA ARG A 141 -4.24 12.76 -0.93
C ARG A 141 -4.07 11.28 -0.67
N LEU A 142 -4.18 10.87 0.60
CA LEU A 142 -4.08 9.45 0.95
C LEU A 142 -5.19 8.63 0.29
N LYS A 143 -6.42 9.15 0.26
CA LYS A 143 -7.52 8.48 -0.42
C LYS A 143 -7.22 8.29 -1.91
N ARG A 144 -6.72 9.33 -2.56
CA ARG A 144 -6.35 9.25 -3.97
C ARG A 144 -5.23 8.26 -4.20
N ASP A 145 -4.21 8.30 -3.33
CA ASP A 145 -3.05 7.42 -3.45
C ASP A 145 -3.42 5.96 -3.32
N LEU A 146 -4.34 5.60 -2.43
CA LEU A 146 -4.79 4.21 -2.32
C LEU A 146 -5.38 3.72 -3.65
N SER A 147 -6.26 4.50 -4.26
CA SER A 147 -6.83 4.14 -5.55
C SER A 147 -5.78 4.06 -6.65
N ASP A 148 -4.90 5.05 -6.69
CA ASP A 148 -3.84 5.09 -7.70
C ASP A 148 -2.88 3.90 -7.55
N ASN A 149 -2.58 3.51 -6.31
CA ASN A 149 -1.72 2.36 -6.04
C ASN A 149 -2.36 1.07 -6.53
N LEU A 150 -3.65 0.86 -6.27
CA LEU A 150 -4.37 -0.31 -6.76
C LEU A 150 -4.33 -0.40 -8.29
N ILE A 151 -4.60 0.72 -8.95
CA ILE A 151 -4.59 0.79 -10.42
C ILE A 151 -3.20 0.51 -10.96
N ALA A 152 -2.16 1.06 -10.33
CA ALA A 152 -0.78 0.87 -10.75
C ALA A 152 -0.35 -0.59 -10.63
N VAL A 153 -0.71 -1.25 -9.52
CA VAL A 153 -0.41 -2.68 -9.32
C VAL A 153 -1.13 -3.53 -10.36
N GLU A 154 -2.40 -3.27 -10.61
CA GLU A 154 -3.16 -3.99 -11.64
C GLU A 154 -2.53 -3.83 -13.01
N ARG A 155 -2.21 -2.61 -13.39
CA ARG A 155 -1.59 -2.32 -14.69
C ARG A 155 -0.28 -3.06 -14.85
N GLN A 156 0.56 -3.02 -13.83
CA GLN A 156 1.85 -3.71 -13.87
C GLN A 156 1.68 -5.23 -13.91
N ALA A 157 0.72 -5.77 -13.18
CA ALA A 157 0.44 -7.21 -13.18
C ALA A 157 0.02 -7.70 -14.58
N LYS A 158 -0.75 -6.90 -15.30
CA LYS A 158 -1.16 -7.25 -16.67
C LYS A 158 -0.01 -7.19 -17.66
N LEU A 159 1.00 -6.35 -17.41
CA LEU A 159 2.19 -6.26 -18.26
C LEU A 159 3.12 -7.45 -18.07
N VAL A 160 3.17 -8.06 -16.89
CA VAL A 160 4.09 -9.17 -16.60
C VAL A 160 3.44 -10.55 -16.75
N SER A 161 2.17 -10.60 -17.07
CA SER A 161 1.46 -11.88 -17.26
C SER A 161 1.72 -12.51 -18.62
#